data_5be073c0a3164c4b995f57ee5d26f82b
#
_entry.id   5be073c0a3164c4b995f57ee5d26f82b
#
_cell.length_a   1.000
_cell.length_b   1.000
_cell.length_c   1.000
_cell.angle_alpha   90.00
_cell.angle_beta   90.00
_cell.angle_gamma   90.00
#
_symmetry.space_group_name_H-M   'P 1'
#
loop_
_entity.id
_entity.type
_entity.pdbx_description
1 polymer ?
#
loop_
_entity_poly.entity_id
_entity_poly.type
_entity_poly.pdbx_seq_one_letter_code
_entity_poly.pdbx_strand_id
1 'polypeptide(L)'
;MKTTISIIIAVLTSISMFAANPLKIYKGTSIYNSDVICNVSNSKVYKKNSIYNSDVICTVRENKIYKGNSIYNSDVIFTIRDGKVYSGNSVYTSDIVMTIRDSKIYKGTSIYTSDIIATVRDGKVYAGTSIYTSDIAFHFVGYLTIEEFVAVWYAVFYAW
;
A
#
# COMPACT_ATOMS: atom_id res chain seq x y z
N MET A 1 -55.67 34.25 -8.15
CA MET A 1 -54.33 33.66 -8.42
C MET A 1 -53.62 33.50 -7.10
N LYS A 2 -53.46 32.27 -6.62
CA LYS A 2 -52.71 31.98 -5.38
C LYS A 2 -51.32 31.52 -5.81
N THR A 3 -50.30 32.33 -5.51
CA THR A 3 -48.89 32.02 -5.79
C THR A 3 -48.37 31.13 -4.68
N THR A 4 -48.10 29.88 -4.98
CA THR A 4 -47.47 28.92 -4.06
C THR A 4 -45.96 29.13 -4.10
N ILE A 5 -45.38 29.62 -3.02
CA ILE A 5 -43.92 29.72 -2.85
C ILE A 5 -43.43 28.38 -2.38
N SER A 6 -42.70 27.64 -3.26
CA SER A 6 -41.97 26.43 -2.90
C SER A 6 -40.65 26.81 -2.22
N ILE A 7 -40.57 26.54 -0.93
CA ILE A 7 -39.32 26.65 -0.17
C ILE A 7 -38.52 25.36 -0.40
N ILE A 8 -37.44 25.43 -1.16
CA ILE A 8 -36.45 24.34 -1.29
C ILE A 8 -35.55 24.41 -0.07
N ILE A 9 -35.75 23.49 0.89
CA ILE A 9 -34.82 23.29 2.00
C ILE A 9 -33.66 22.45 1.48
N ALA A 10 -32.53 23.10 1.21
CA ALA A 10 -31.25 22.40 0.95
C ALA A 10 -30.75 21.80 2.27
N VAL A 11 -30.92 20.51 2.45
CA VAL A 11 -30.30 19.77 3.54
C VAL A 11 -28.81 19.63 3.21
N LEU A 12 -27.99 20.51 3.77
CA LEU A 12 -26.52 20.31 3.81
C LEU A 12 -26.25 19.14 4.73
N THR A 13 -26.12 17.94 4.19
CA THR A 13 -25.49 16.83 4.88
C THR A 13 -23.99 17.12 4.96
N SER A 14 -23.53 17.61 6.10
CA SER A 14 -22.12 17.66 6.45
C SER A 14 -21.63 16.21 6.54
N ILE A 15 -21.00 15.72 5.46
CA ILE A 15 -20.23 14.49 5.51
C ILE A 15 -19.00 14.84 6.36
N SER A 16 -19.05 14.52 7.65
CA SER A 16 -17.86 14.50 8.48
C SER A 16 -16.94 13.44 7.90
N MET A 17 -15.95 13.86 7.12
CA MET A 17 -14.81 13.01 6.79
C MET A 17 -14.09 12.71 8.11
N PHE A 18 -14.43 11.61 8.74
CA PHE A 18 -13.55 11.01 9.72
C PHE A 18 -12.28 10.66 8.96
N ALA A 19 -11.19 11.37 9.24
CA ALA A 19 -9.88 10.95 8.77
C ALA A 19 -9.67 9.52 9.30
N ALA A 20 -9.66 8.56 8.39
CA ALA A 20 -9.41 7.18 8.76
C ALA A 20 -8.06 7.14 9.50
N ASN A 21 -8.03 6.47 10.67
CA ASN A 21 -6.78 6.31 11.40
C ASN A 21 -5.73 5.69 10.48
N PRO A 22 -4.47 6.18 10.52
CA PRO A 22 -3.40 5.61 9.71
C PRO A 22 -3.29 4.10 9.94
N LEU A 23 -3.24 3.32 8.86
CA LEU A 23 -3.01 1.88 8.94
C LEU A 23 -1.54 1.64 9.23
N LYS A 24 -1.24 1.03 10.38
CA LYS A 24 0.14 0.80 10.83
C LYS A 24 0.67 -0.56 10.40
N ILE A 25 1.94 -0.57 10.03
CA ILE A 25 2.70 -1.75 9.63
C ILE A 25 3.73 -2.02 10.72
N TYR A 26 3.67 -3.20 11.32
CA TYR A 26 4.49 -3.61 12.45
C TYR A 26 5.52 -4.65 12.05
N LYS A 27 6.68 -4.61 12.69
CA LYS A 27 7.74 -5.62 12.52
C LYS A 27 7.33 -6.96 13.13
N GLY A 28 7.46 -8.03 12.38
CA GLY A 28 7.17 -9.38 12.83
C GLY A 28 5.75 -9.50 13.39
N THR A 29 5.63 -9.93 14.64
CA THR A 29 4.37 -10.08 15.38
C THR A 29 4.11 -8.98 16.40
N SER A 30 4.94 -7.94 16.43
CA SER A 30 4.86 -6.87 17.43
C SER A 30 3.58 -6.04 17.27
N ILE A 31 3.02 -5.61 18.39
CA ILE A 31 1.89 -4.69 18.44
C ILE A 31 2.27 -3.34 19.08
N TYR A 32 3.54 -3.14 19.38
CA TYR A 32 4.01 -1.94 20.07
C TYR A 32 4.30 -0.82 19.08
N ASN A 33 3.98 0.42 19.47
CA ASN A 33 4.23 1.60 18.65
C ASN A 33 5.71 1.82 18.30
N SER A 34 6.64 1.34 19.14
CA SER A 34 8.09 1.36 18.88
C SER A 34 8.48 0.54 17.65
N ASP A 35 7.70 -0.48 17.34
CA ASP A 35 7.99 -1.46 16.28
C ASP A 35 7.21 -1.20 14.99
N VAL A 36 6.55 -0.04 14.90
CA VAL A 36 5.94 0.42 13.66
C VAL A 36 7.05 0.76 12.67
N ILE A 37 7.05 0.07 11.53
CA ILE A 37 7.99 0.30 10.43
C ILE A 37 7.55 1.52 9.62
N CYS A 38 6.28 1.53 9.21
CA CYS A 38 5.66 2.60 8.46
C CYS A 38 4.15 2.62 8.72
N ASN A 39 3.49 3.65 8.24
CA ASN A 39 2.03 3.71 8.23
C ASN A 39 1.52 4.19 6.89
N VAL A 40 0.27 3.84 6.57
CA VAL A 40 -0.44 4.25 5.33
C VAL A 40 -1.58 5.19 5.71
N SER A 41 -1.61 6.34 5.10
CA SER A 41 -2.68 7.32 5.25
C SER A 41 -2.81 8.17 3.98
N ASN A 42 -4.04 8.38 3.50
CA ASN A 42 -4.33 9.20 2.33
C ASN A 42 -3.45 8.85 1.11
N SER A 43 -3.35 7.56 0.80
CA SER A 43 -2.55 7.03 -0.32
C SER A 43 -1.06 7.39 -0.24
N LYS A 44 -0.52 7.62 0.96
CA LYS A 44 0.90 7.86 1.23
C LYS A 44 1.40 6.90 2.30
N VAL A 45 2.65 6.48 2.13
CA VAL A 45 3.37 5.69 3.14
C VAL A 45 4.36 6.60 3.86
N TYR A 46 4.26 6.65 5.18
CA TYR A 46 5.07 7.50 6.05
C TYR A 46 6.02 6.66 6.90
N LYS A 47 7.16 7.24 7.27
CA LYS A 47 8.11 6.62 8.21
C LYS A 47 7.49 6.44 9.58
N LYS A 48 7.58 5.23 10.13
CA LYS A 48 7.12 4.92 11.49
C LYS A 48 5.68 5.42 11.74
N ASN A 49 5.47 6.17 12.83
CA ASN A 49 4.18 6.76 13.20
C ASN A 49 4.00 8.20 12.70
N SER A 50 4.85 8.68 11.80
CA SER A 50 4.80 10.05 11.29
C SER A 50 3.58 10.30 10.42
N ILE A 51 3.12 11.55 10.40
CA ILE A 51 2.09 12.07 9.50
C ILE A 51 2.59 13.33 8.75
N TYR A 52 3.87 13.66 8.90
CA TYR A 52 4.46 14.86 8.31
C TYR A 52 4.91 14.61 6.87
N ASN A 53 4.73 15.60 6.00
CA ASN A 53 5.11 15.50 4.59
C ASN A 53 6.62 15.24 4.38
N SER A 54 7.48 15.67 5.29
CA SER A 54 8.92 15.37 5.27
C SER A 54 9.24 13.89 5.42
N ASP A 55 8.33 13.13 6.00
CA ASP A 55 8.52 11.72 6.32
C ASP A 55 7.80 10.76 5.35
N VAL A 56 7.26 11.30 4.26
CA VAL A 56 6.66 10.48 3.21
C VAL A 56 7.75 9.68 2.50
N ILE A 57 7.62 8.36 2.54
CA ILE A 57 8.50 7.41 1.83
C ILE A 57 8.09 7.34 0.36
N CYS A 58 6.81 7.16 0.11
CA CYS A 58 6.25 7.09 -1.24
C CYS A 58 4.77 7.48 -1.25
N THR A 59 4.30 7.87 -2.43
CA THR A 59 2.90 8.24 -2.71
C THR A 59 2.32 7.26 -3.72
N VAL A 60 1.12 6.76 -3.43
CA VAL A 60 0.33 5.90 -4.32
C VAL A 60 -0.65 6.78 -5.09
N ARG A 61 -0.63 6.68 -6.40
CA ARG A 61 -1.61 7.37 -7.25
C ARG A 61 -1.96 6.51 -8.44
N GLU A 62 -3.25 6.23 -8.59
CA GLU A 62 -3.73 5.29 -9.59
C GLU A 62 -2.99 3.94 -9.45
N ASN A 63 -2.36 3.46 -10.51
CA ASN A 63 -1.59 2.22 -10.54
C ASN A 63 -0.07 2.43 -10.42
N LYS A 64 0.37 3.56 -9.86
CA LYS A 64 1.79 3.92 -9.75
C LYS A 64 2.18 4.29 -8.33
N ILE A 65 3.43 3.99 -8.01
CA ILE A 65 4.08 4.37 -6.76
C ILE A 65 5.21 5.34 -7.08
N TYR A 66 5.16 6.51 -6.44
CA TYR A 66 6.09 7.62 -6.66
C TYR A 66 6.99 7.81 -5.43
N LYS A 67 8.23 8.21 -5.65
CA LYS A 67 9.19 8.51 -4.59
C LYS A 67 8.76 9.74 -3.77
N GLY A 68 8.70 9.60 -2.46
CA GLY A 68 8.34 10.70 -1.56
C GLY A 68 6.95 11.27 -1.89
N ASN A 69 6.84 12.59 -1.91
CA ASN A 69 5.62 13.32 -2.28
C ASN A 69 5.50 13.61 -3.79
N SER A 70 6.37 13.04 -4.62
CA SER A 70 6.36 13.30 -6.06
C SER A 70 5.12 12.75 -6.75
N ILE A 71 4.79 13.37 -7.88
CA ILE A 71 3.76 12.94 -8.83
C ILE A 71 4.29 12.95 -10.27
N TYR A 72 5.60 13.14 -10.45
CA TYR A 72 6.25 13.22 -11.76
C TYR A 72 6.63 11.83 -12.28
N ASN A 73 6.49 11.60 -13.58
CA ASN A 73 6.82 10.31 -14.20
C ASN A 73 8.30 9.89 -14.01
N SER A 74 9.21 10.83 -13.85
CA SER A 74 10.62 10.57 -13.54
C SER A 74 10.83 9.90 -12.17
N ASP A 75 9.88 10.09 -11.26
CA ASP A 75 9.97 9.62 -9.88
C ASP A 75 9.11 8.39 -9.61
N VAL A 76 8.59 7.76 -10.67
CA VAL A 76 7.86 6.49 -10.55
C VAL A 76 8.82 5.39 -10.15
N ILE A 77 8.56 4.75 -9.02
CA ILE A 77 9.31 3.60 -8.50
C ILE A 77 8.78 2.32 -9.14
N PHE A 78 7.46 2.16 -9.12
CA PHE A 78 6.76 1.00 -9.67
C PHE A 78 5.48 1.40 -10.41
N THR A 79 5.16 0.62 -11.43
CA THR A 79 3.85 0.61 -12.10
C THR A 79 3.21 -0.76 -11.83
N ILE A 80 1.93 -0.80 -11.44
CA ILE A 80 1.21 -2.04 -11.13
C ILE A 80 0.12 -2.25 -12.17
N ARG A 81 0.08 -3.44 -12.76
CA ARG A 81 -0.95 -3.82 -13.72
C ARG A 81 -1.21 -5.32 -13.67
N ASP A 82 -2.48 -5.71 -13.52
CA ASP A 82 -2.93 -7.11 -13.52
C ASP A 82 -2.12 -8.01 -12.58
N GLY A 83 -1.85 -7.53 -11.35
CA GLY A 83 -1.07 -8.24 -10.35
C GLY A 83 0.44 -8.30 -10.64
N LYS A 84 0.91 -7.65 -11.69
CA LYS A 84 2.34 -7.53 -12.02
C LYS A 84 2.86 -6.17 -11.61
N VAL A 85 4.05 -6.15 -11.06
CA VAL A 85 4.77 -4.94 -10.61
C VAL A 85 5.97 -4.73 -11.51
N TYR A 86 5.96 -3.63 -12.21
CA TYR A 86 7.00 -3.22 -13.17
C TYR A 86 7.93 -2.19 -12.53
N SER A 87 9.21 -2.26 -12.84
CA SER A 87 10.20 -1.26 -12.41
C SER A 87 9.94 0.08 -13.11
N GLY A 88 9.92 1.16 -12.35
CA GLY A 88 9.71 2.51 -12.87
C GLY A 88 8.38 2.67 -13.59
N ASN A 89 8.38 3.52 -14.61
CA ASN A 89 7.21 3.80 -15.45
C ASN A 89 7.07 2.83 -16.64
N SER A 90 7.58 1.61 -16.50
CA SER A 90 7.56 0.58 -17.56
C SER A 90 6.25 -0.22 -17.55
N VAL A 91 5.96 -0.83 -18.69
CA VAL A 91 4.91 -1.83 -18.89
C VAL A 91 5.42 -3.04 -19.70
N TYR A 92 6.75 -3.13 -19.89
CA TYR A 92 7.37 -4.24 -20.64
C TYR A 92 7.60 -5.45 -19.73
N THR A 93 7.38 -6.64 -20.26
CA THR A 93 7.53 -7.91 -19.51
C THR A 93 8.93 -8.09 -18.92
N SER A 94 9.98 -7.58 -19.58
CA SER A 94 11.36 -7.60 -19.10
C SER A 94 11.56 -6.84 -17.78
N ASP A 95 10.68 -5.87 -17.50
CA ASP A 95 10.81 -4.97 -16.36
C ASP A 95 9.93 -5.38 -15.18
N ILE A 96 9.29 -6.56 -15.26
CA ILE A 96 8.52 -7.12 -14.15
C ILE A 96 9.48 -7.56 -13.05
N VAL A 97 9.36 -6.94 -11.88
CA VAL A 97 10.17 -7.25 -10.70
C VAL A 97 9.50 -8.25 -9.76
N MET A 98 8.15 -8.27 -9.74
CA MET A 98 7.38 -9.25 -9.00
C MET A 98 6.00 -9.48 -9.59
N THR A 99 5.42 -10.64 -9.33
CA THR A 99 4.04 -11.01 -9.66
C THR A 99 3.31 -11.34 -8.36
N ILE A 100 2.15 -10.71 -8.14
CA ILE A 100 1.28 -10.93 -6.98
C ILE A 100 0.05 -11.71 -7.45
N ARG A 101 -0.11 -12.92 -6.93
CA ARG A 101 -1.21 -13.81 -7.28
C ARG A 101 -1.56 -14.76 -6.13
N ASP A 102 -2.84 -14.97 -5.89
CA ASP A 102 -3.35 -15.94 -4.90
C ASP A 102 -2.69 -15.79 -3.51
N SER A 103 -2.60 -14.53 -3.03
CA SER A 103 -1.93 -14.17 -1.77
C SER A 103 -0.45 -14.56 -1.69
N LYS A 104 0.21 -14.75 -2.82
CA LYS A 104 1.64 -15.04 -2.94
C LYS A 104 2.32 -14.00 -3.79
N ILE A 105 3.58 -13.74 -3.46
CA ILE A 105 4.45 -12.81 -4.17
C ILE A 105 5.57 -13.63 -4.79
N TYR A 106 5.67 -13.59 -6.11
CA TYR A 106 6.66 -14.34 -6.90
C TYR A 106 7.73 -13.39 -7.44
N LYS A 107 8.93 -13.89 -7.59
CA LYS A 107 10.03 -13.14 -8.22
C LYS A 107 9.77 -12.98 -9.72
N GLY A 108 9.87 -11.75 -10.22
CA GLY A 108 9.71 -11.43 -11.64
C GLY A 108 8.39 -11.92 -12.22
N THR A 109 8.45 -12.59 -13.36
CA THR A 109 7.29 -13.14 -14.08
C THR A 109 6.90 -14.56 -13.63
N SER A 110 7.63 -15.13 -12.68
CA SER A 110 7.43 -16.51 -12.25
C SER A 110 6.06 -16.73 -11.60
N ILE A 111 5.59 -17.97 -11.70
CA ILE A 111 4.42 -18.51 -10.99
C ILE A 111 4.74 -19.84 -10.32
N TYR A 112 6.02 -20.23 -10.28
CA TYR A 112 6.47 -21.49 -9.68
C TYR A 112 6.67 -21.34 -8.17
N THR A 113 6.38 -22.39 -7.42
CA THR A 113 6.49 -22.40 -5.94
C THR A 113 7.91 -22.10 -5.47
N SER A 114 8.94 -22.50 -6.21
CA SER A 114 10.35 -22.21 -5.92
C SER A 114 10.68 -20.71 -5.91
N ASP A 115 9.90 -19.91 -6.61
CA ASP A 115 10.13 -18.48 -6.79
C ASP A 115 9.21 -17.60 -5.94
N ILE A 116 8.50 -18.20 -4.99
CA ILE A 116 7.71 -17.47 -4.01
C ILE A 116 8.67 -16.78 -3.04
N ILE A 117 8.61 -15.44 -3.00
CA ILE A 117 9.41 -14.61 -2.09
C ILE A 117 8.65 -14.26 -0.81
N ALA A 118 7.30 -14.27 -0.85
CA ALA A 118 6.47 -14.10 0.33
C ALA A 118 5.07 -14.69 0.15
N THR A 119 4.43 -15.00 1.28
CA THR A 119 3.03 -15.43 1.36
C THR A 119 2.29 -14.47 2.29
N VAL A 120 1.11 -14.00 1.88
CA VAL A 120 0.25 -13.11 2.68
C VAL A 120 -0.93 -13.90 3.21
N ARG A 121 -1.15 -13.86 4.54
CA ARG A 121 -2.27 -14.52 5.18
C ARG A 121 -2.72 -13.74 6.42
N ASP A 122 -4.01 -13.42 6.50
CA ASP A 122 -4.62 -12.75 7.65
C ASP A 122 -3.87 -11.48 8.09
N GLY A 123 -3.48 -10.63 7.12
CA GLY A 123 -2.73 -9.40 7.36
C GLY A 123 -1.27 -9.62 7.77
N LYS A 124 -0.76 -10.86 7.72
CA LYS A 124 0.64 -11.21 7.99
C LYS A 124 1.36 -11.57 6.71
N VAL A 125 2.59 -11.11 6.59
CA VAL A 125 3.47 -11.37 5.44
C VAL A 125 4.60 -12.25 5.90
N TYR A 126 4.63 -13.48 5.40
CA TYR A 126 5.60 -14.51 5.72
C TYR A 126 6.69 -14.58 4.65
N ALA A 127 7.92 -14.86 5.04
CA ALA A 127 9.01 -15.08 4.11
C ALA A 127 8.81 -16.38 3.31
N GLY A 128 8.94 -16.31 1.99
CA GLY A 128 8.78 -17.45 1.08
C GLY A 128 7.43 -18.14 1.21
N THR A 129 7.44 -19.47 1.30
CA THR A 129 6.26 -20.33 1.45
C THR A 129 5.91 -20.61 2.90
N SER A 130 6.61 -20.01 3.86
CA SER A 130 6.42 -20.27 5.29
C SER A 130 5.04 -19.85 5.78
N ILE A 131 4.59 -20.52 6.84
CA ILE A 131 3.41 -20.19 7.63
C ILE A 131 3.74 -20.11 9.13
N TYR A 132 5.02 -20.21 9.48
CA TYR A 132 5.46 -20.17 10.87
C TYR A 132 5.58 -18.72 11.38
N THR A 133 5.23 -18.51 12.64
CA THR A 133 5.24 -17.19 13.29
C THR A 133 6.63 -16.55 13.28
N SER A 134 7.71 -17.35 13.37
CA SER A 134 9.10 -16.89 13.28
C SER A 134 9.45 -16.21 11.96
N ASP A 135 8.71 -16.54 10.91
CA ASP A 135 9.01 -16.11 9.55
C ASP A 135 8.14 -14.93 9.08
N ILE A 136 7.38 -14.33 10.01
CA ILE A 136 6.60 -13.13 9.73
C ILE A 136 7.57 -11.95 9.61
N ALA A 137 7.67 -11.40 8.40
CA ALA A 137 8.47 -10.21 8.14
C ALA A 137 7.80 -8.95 8.71
N PHE A 138 6.51 -8.80 8.43
CA PHE A 138 5.68 -7.72 8.97
C PHE A 138 4.21 -8.11 8.97
N HIS A 139 3.39 -7.35 9.69
CA HIS A 139 1.94 -7.51 9.65
C HIS A 139 1.23 -6.16 9.74
N PHE A 140 -0.05 -6.16 9.38
CA PHE A 140 -0.97 -5.03 9.47
C PHE A 140 -2.37 -5.51 9.84
N VAL A 141 -3.16 -4.59 10.42
CA VAL A 141 -4.57 -4.82 10.74
C VAL A 141 -5.41 -3.86 9.91
N GLY A 142 -6.30 -4.39 9.09
CA GLY A 142 -7.13 -3.62 8.16
C GLY A 142 -6.98 -4.10 6.73
N TYR A 143 -7.29 -3.24 5.78
CA TYR A 143 -7.25 -3.53 4.35
C TYR A 143 -6.27 -2.60 3.64
N LEU A 144 -5.46 -3.16 2.77
CA LEU A 144 -4.61 -2.46 1.81
C LEU A 144 -5.04 -2.82 0.40
N THR A 145 -5.10 -1.84 -0.49
CA THR A 145 -5.19 -2.12 -1.93
C THR A 145 -3.88 -2.80 -2.39
N ILE A 146 -3.86 -3.36 -3.59
CA ILE A 146 -2.64 -3.98 -4.12
C ILE A 146 -1.52 -2.94 -4.27
N GLU A 147 -1.86 -1.72 -4.67
CA GLU A 147 -0.93 -0.61 -4.84
C GLU A 147 -0.36 -0.17 -3.49
N GLU A 148 -1.20 -0.01 -2.48
CA GLU A 148 -0.77 0.32 -1.12
C GLU A 148 0.10 -0.79 -0.53
N PHE A 149 -0.25 -2.06 -0.77
CA PHE A 149 0.57 -3.19 -0.36
C PHE A 149 1.96 -3.15 -1.00
N VAL A 150 2.06 -2.88 -2.31
CA VAL A 150 3.35 -2.75 -3.01
C VAL A 150 4.14 -1.54 -2.49
N ALA A 151 3.46 -0.43 -2.16
CA ALA A 151 4.09 0.74 -1.54
C ALA A 151 4.66 0.42 -0.15
N VAL A 152 3.91 -0.34 0.67
CA VAL A 152 4.38 -0.86 1.96
C VAL A 152 5.56 -1.81 1.77
N TRP A 153 5.48 -2.73 0.80
CA TRP A 153 6.58 -3.62 0.45
C TRP A 153 7.86 -2.85 0.13
N TYR A 154 7.75 -1.80 -0.69
CA TYR A 154 8.87 -0.91 -0.97
C TYR A 154 9.42 -0.26 0.29
N ALA A 155 8.54 0.30 1.13
CA ALA A 155 8.93 0.96 2.37
C ALA A 155 9.64 0.01 3.35
N VAL A 156 9.21 -1.26 3.43
CA VAL A 156 9.80 -2.25 4.35
C VAL A 156 11.15 -2.76 3.87
N PHE A 157 11.32 -3.00 2.57
CA PHE A 157 12.49 -3.73 2.05
C PHE A 157 13.51 -2.90 1.30
N TYR A 158 13.16 -1.70 0.81
CA TYR A 158 14.03 -0.91 -0.09
C TYR A 158 14.25 0.55 0.33
N ALA A 159 13.49 1.09 1.28
CA ALA A 159 13.52 2.53 1.57
C ALA A 159 14.54 2.95 2.66
N TRP A 160 15.30 2.02 3.22
CA TRP A 160 16.26 2.26 4.35
C TRP A 160 17.71 2.13 3.91
#